data_08eb74f942d2ea65f2bd6e4e69dc381d
#
_entry.id   08eb74f942d2ea65f2bd6e4e69dc381d
#
_cell.length_a   1.000
_cell.length_b   1.000
_cell.length_c   1.000
_cell.angle_alpha   90.00
_cell.angle_beta   90.00
_cell.angle_gamma   90.00
#
_symmetry.space_group_name_H-M   'P 1'
#
loop_
_entity.id
_entity.type
_entity.pdbx_description
1 polymer ?
#
loop_
_entity_poly.entity_id
_entity_poly.type
_entity_poly.pdbx_seq_one_letter_code
_entity_poly.pdbx_strand_id
1 'polypeptide(L)' 'MGKKKTENAEVRRGEIEARIRELVSELGAPNSACGDWKIIKCYEASLAGHELPYDITELMAARQAVRDEINTLQAQLE' A
#
# COMPACT_ATOMS: atom_id res chain seq x y z
N MET A 1 -12.27 30.29 -16.67
CA MET A 1 -12.90 28.97 -16.55
C MET A 1 -11.92 27.85 -16.85
N GLY A 2 -11.21 27.88 -17.96
CA GLY A 2 -10.21 26.89 -18.31
C GLY A 2 -9.09 26.75 -17.29
N LYS A 3 -8.61 27.86 -16.75
CA LYS A 3 -7.57 27.89 -15.71
C LYS A 3 -8.01 27.15 -14.45
N LYS A 4 -9.25 27.35 -14.01
CA LYS A 4 -9.80 26.68 -12.84
C LYS A 4 -9.83 25.17 -13.02
N LYS A 5 -10.24 24.70 -14.21
CA LYS A 5 -10.25 23.26 -14.51
C LYS A 5 -8.87 22.67 -14.50
N THR A 6 -7.89 23.38 -15.07
CA THR A 6 -6.49 22.94 -15.10
C THR A 6 -5.92 22.86 -13.70
N GLU A 7 -6.15 23.89 -12.88
CA GLU A 7 -5.67 23.93 -11.49
C GLU A 7 -6.28 22.78 -10.68
N ASN A 8 -7.58 22.53 -10.85
CA ASN A 8 -8.25 21.44 -10.14
C ASN A 8 -7.70 20.07 -10.56
N ALA A 9 -7.41 19.91 -11.86
CA ALA A 9 -6.83 18.67 -12.35
C ALA A 9 -5.42 18.43 -11.78
N GLU A 10 -4.60 19.47 -11.70
CA GLU A 10 -3.25 19.41 -11.14
C GLU A 10 -3.28 19.09 -9.65
N VAL A 11 -4.18 19.72 -8.89
CA VAL A 11 -4.35 19.47 -7.47
C VAL A 11 -4.78 18.03 -7.24
N ARG A 12 -5.76 17.57 -8.01
CA ARG A 12 -6.25 16.20 -7.92
C ARG A 12 -5.14 15.20 -8.22
N ARG A 13 -4.36 15.45 -9.26
CA ARG A 13 -3.23 14.59 -9.61
C ARG A 13 -2.21 14.52 -8.49
N GLY A 14 -1.88 15.68 -7.90
CA GLY A 14 -0.97 15.75 -6.76
C GLY A 14 -1.48 14.99 -5.54
N GLU A 15 -2.77 15.07 -5.27
CA GLU A 15 -3.39 14.34 -4.17
C GLU A 15 -3.33 12.83 -4.41
N ILE A 16 -3.60 12.39 -5.64
CA ILE A 16 -3.53 10.97 -6.00
C ILE A 16 -2.10 10.48 -5.85
N GLU A 17 -1.13 11.22 -6.36
CA GLU A 17 0.29 10.85 -6.24
C GLU A 17 0.73 10.76 -4.79
N ALA A 18 0.30 11.70 -3.94
CA ALA A 18 0.61 11.69 -2.53
C ALA A 18 0.00 10.46 -1.84
N ARG A 19 -1.24 10.10 -2.18
CA ARG A 19 -1.89 8.93 -1.61
C ARG A 19 -1.17 7.64 -2.02
N ILE A 20 -0.73 7.56 -3.28
CA ILE A 20 0.04 6.41 -3.76
C ILE A 20 1.33 6.27 -2.93
N ARG A 21 2.04 7.36 -2.70
CA ARG A 21 3.26 7.34 -1.89
C ARG A 21 2.99 6.85 -0.48
N GLU A 22 1.88 7.28 0.14
CA GLU A 22 1.49 6.81 1.47
C GLU A 22 1.25 5.31 1.48
N LEU A 23 0.52 4.81 0.48
CA LEU A 23 0.19 3.38 0.39
C LEU A 23 1.43 2.53 0.16
N VAL A 24 2.32 2.97 -0.73
CA VAL A 24 3.59 2.27 -0.97
C VAL A 24 4.42 2.24 0.33
N SER A 25 4.44 3.35 1.05
CA SER A 25 5.13 3.44 2.33
C SER A 25 4.56 2.45 3.36
N GLU A 26 3.25 2.27 3.39
CA GLU A 26 2.62 1.30 4.30
C GLU A 26 3.12 -0.11 4.07
N LEU A 27 3.35 -0.50 2.82
CA LEU A 27 3.84 -1.84 2.50
C LEU A 27 5.27 -2.06 2.97
N GLY A 28 6.09 -1.02 3.02
CA GLY A 28 7.49 -1.12 3.39
C GLY A 28 7.85 -0.62 4.78
N ALA A 29 6.95 0.10 5.45
CA ALA A 29 7.28 0.75 6.72
C ALA A 29 7.45 -0.27 7.86
N PRO A 30 8.48 -0.11 8.70
CA PRO A 30 8.75 -1.06 9.79
C PRO A 30 7.71 -1.05 10.91
N ASN A 31 6.90 0.00 10.98
CA ASN A 31 5.85 0.12 12.00
C ASN A 31 4.44 -0.01 11.43
N SER A 32 4.31 -0.36 10.16
CA SER A 32 3.01 -0.53 9.53
C SER A 32 2.39 -1.88 9.87
N ALA A 33 1.08 -1.91 10.10
CA ALA A 33 0.37 -3.16 10.39
C ALA A 33 0.42 -4.15 9.23
N CYS A 34 0.61 -3.68 8.00
CA CYS A 34 0.69 -4.54 6.81
C CYS A 34 2.05 -4.45 6.11
N GLY A 35 3.10 -4.06 6.82
CA GLY A 35 4.43 -3.86 6.25
C GLY A 35 5.16 -5.15 5.92
N ASP A 36 6.16 -5.04 5.07
CA ASP A 36 7.00 -6.17 4.64
C ASP A 36 7.63 -6.92 5.82
N TRP A 37 7.93 -6.22 6.90
CA TRP A 37 8.58 -6.83 8.06
C TRP A 37 7.76 -7.98 8.66
N LYS A 38 6.43 -7.89 8.62
CA LYS A 38 5.55 -8.96 9.11
C LYS A 38 5.61 -10.19 8.21
N ILE A 39 5.68 -9.98 6.90
CA ILE A 39 5.83 -11.08 5.95
C ILE A 39 7.16 -11.78 6.16
N ILE A 40 8.23 -11.01 6.36
CA ILE A 40 9.57 -11.57 6.61
C ILE A 40 9.56 -12.42 7.87
N LYS A 41 8.94 -11.94 8.95
CA LYS A 41 8.84 -12.70 10.20
C LYS A 41 8.05 -13.99 10.04
N CYS A 42 6.96 -13.95 9.29
CA CYS A 42 6.19 -15.16 9.01
C CYS A 42 7.00 -16.16 8.19
N TYR A 43 7.74 -15.69 7.21
CA TYR A 43 8.58 -16.55 6.38
C TYR A 43 9.68 -17.22 7.22
N GLU A 44 10.37 -16.45 8.06
CA GLU A 44 11.40 -16.98 8.95
C GLU A 44 10.84 -18.02 9.91
N ALA A 45 9.67 -17.76 10.50
CA ALA A 45 9.02 -18.70 11.40
C ALA A 45 8.67 -20.01 10.67
N SER A 46 8.18 -19.91 9.44
CA SER A 46 7.86 -21.06 8.60
C SER A 46 9.10 -21.90 8.32
N LEU A 47 10.22 -21.27 7.98
CA LEU A 47 11.48 -21.97 7.74
C LEU A 47 12.00 -22.68 8.99
N ALA A 48 11.78 -22.10 10.15
CA ALA A 48 12.22 -22.65 11.44
C ALA A 48 11.25 -23.71 11.99
N GLY A 49 10.10 -23.91 11.35
CA GLY A 49 9.09 -24.85 11.82
C GLY A 49 8.30 -24.35 13.01
N HIS A 50 8.30 -23.04 13.26
CA HIS A 50 7.55 -22.41 14.33
C HIS A 50 6.17 -21.95 13.87
N GLU A 51 5.28 -21.70 14.82
CA GLU A 51 4.00 -21.06 14.49
C GLU A 51 4.22 -19.68 13.92
N LEU A 52 3.37 -19.28 12.98
CA LEU A 52 3.44 -17.93 12.41
C LEU A 52 3.04 -16.91 13.46
N PRO A 53 3.81 -15.82 13.62
CA PRO A 53 3.51 -14.80 14.62
C PRO A 53 2.30 -13.93 14.28
N TYR A 54 1.82 -14.00 13.04
CA TYR A 54 0.66 -13.23 12.56
C TYR A 54 -0.23 -14.12 11.71
N ASP A 55 -1.51 -13.77 11.60
CA ASP A 55 -2.43 -14.45 10.69
C ASP A 55 -2.03 -14.08 9.26
N ILE A 56 -1.41 -15.02 8.56
CA ILE A 56 -0.90 -14.79 7.21
C ILE A 56 -2.02 -14.49 6.22
N THR A 57 -3.19 -15.11 6.39
CA THR A 57 -4.33 -14.89 5.50
C THR A 57 -4.83 -13.46 5.60
N GLU A 58 -5.01 -12.94 6.83
CA GLU A 58 -5.41 -11.56 7.04
C GLU A 58 -4.35 -10.58 6.56
N LEU A 59 -3.08 -10.88 6.84
CA LEU A 59 -1.97 -10.03 6.43
C LEU A 59 -1.89 -9.93 4.91
N MET A 60 -2.01 -11.05 4.21
CA MET A 60 -2.00 -11.08 2.74
C MET A 60 -3.18 -10.31 2.16
N ALA A 61 -4.36 -10.45 2.76
CA ALA A 61 -5.55 -9.73 2.32
C ALA A 61 -5.39 -8.21 2.51
N ALA A 62 -4.84 -7.78 3.65
CA ALA A 62 -4.60 -6.36 3.91
C ALA A 62 -3.58 -5.78 2.91
N ARG A 63 -2.52 -6.51 2.63
CA ARG A 63 -1.50 -6.08 1.68
C ARG A 63 -2.08 -5.99 0.26
N GLN A 64 -2.90 -6.96 -0.11
CA GLN A 64 -3.53 -6.96 -1.43
C GLN A 64 -4.51 -5.79 -1.58
N ALA A 65 -5.27 -5.46 -0.53
CA ALA A 65 -6.15 -4.30 -0.54
C ALA A 65 -5.38 -3.00 -0.79
N VAL A 66 -4.20 -2.85 -0.17
CA VAL A 66 -3.33 -1.69 -0.41
C VAL A 66 -2.86 -1.65 -1.86
N ARG A 67 -2.43 -2.78 -2.41
CA ARG A 67 -2.00 -2.86 -3.81
C ARG A 67 -3.13 -2.52 -4.78
N ASP A 68 -4.33 -3.03 -4.50
CA ASP A 68 -5.51 -2.75 -5.33
C ASP A 68 -5.84 -1.26 -5.34
N GLU A 69 -5.75 -0.60 -4.19
CA GLU A 69 -5.96 0.84 -4.11
C GLU A 69 -4.90 1.59 -4.91
N ILE A 70 -3.63 1.19 -4.80
CA ILE A 70 -2.55 1.78 -5.57
C ILE A 70 -2.85 1.66 -7.06
N ASN A 71 -3.22 0.47 -7.52
CA ASN A 71 -3.51 0.23 -8.93
C ASN A 71 -4.69 1.07 -9.42
N THR A 72 -5.73 1.20 -8.61
CA THR A 72 -6.89 2.03 -8.94
C THR A 72 -6.47 3.50 -9.08
N LEU A 73 -5.66 3.99 -8.15
CA LEU A 73 -5.19 5.38 -8.19
C LEU A 73 -4.27 5.63 -9.37
N GLN A 74 -3.39 4.68 -9.69
CA GLN A 74 -2.51 4.80 -10.84
C GLN A 74 -3.30 4.87 -12.15
N ALA A 75 -4.38 4.09 -12.26
CA ALA A 75 -5.25 4.14 -13.42
C ALA A 75 -5.90 5.50 -13.58
N GLN A 76 -6.15 6.22 -12.51
CA GLN A 76 -6.70 7.57 -12.56
C GLN A 76 -5.69 8.61 -13.08
N LEU A 77 -4.40 8.31 -13.03
CA LEU A 77 -3.35 9.19 -13.52
C LEU A 77 -3.09 9.03 -15.02
N GLU A 78 -3.55 7.96 -15.61
CA GLU A 78 -3.35 7.67 -17.04
C GLU A 78 -4.35 8.39 -17.97
#